data_9ed4b4f9d3949626429893a3ef07ede1
#
_entry.id   9ed4b4f9d3949626429893a3ef07ede1
#
_cell.length_a   1.000
_cell.length_b   1.000
_cell.length_c   1.000
_cell.angle_alpha   90.00
_cell.angle_beta   90.00
_cell.angle_gamma   90.00
#
_symmetry.space_group_name_H-M   'P 1'
#
loop_
_entity.id
_entity.type
_entity.pdbx_description
1 polymer ?
#
loop_
_entity_poly.entity_id
_entity_poly.type
_entity_poly.pdbx_seq_one_letter_code
_entity_poly.pdbx_strand_id
1 'polypeptide(L)'
;MAHKLGVCVPYRNREEHMNVFVPHLSNFLDKKGIDHTIYIVHQRDEYLFNRGLMKNIGAKHAFDDGCDYIVWHDIDMVPEDDSCDYSYPEETPKHIAVRISQSEYQLKYQEYFGGAVLFTKEQVEQTNGYSNEYWDWGMEDDDLFWRCVKEEMVERKVIDFEKTKKAAIFNGKNSYIKIPTKELTRAAISNSHTISVLVKADQQIEKVPIWLIGDENRKFVEYPIFRKPGYDWGLSFNNSRAYTGMLWNSHREHVYQWFKRYEGEWTWVTMVVDDLEKKMHFYLNGNENDARNGTGTHSPLEYGFSLKRYGNEPFYIGYTPTISVEEANSFFKGEIADIKMWNRALSKDEIEEVHKKYSTDGLIFHYNFEDIHDEKIIIDQAELNDGILNNIEIEDREIQIPHTILPYRRDGKFICLPHQTEGLINVGGIDKWAKGETTAKNERRYIMEMQQGSIDYKNDGINNMRYKYISAEIIFGKHKMINVHCLK
;
A
#
# COMPACT_ATOMS: atom_id res chain seq x y z
N MET A 1 -26.62 20.63 -16.74
CA MET A 1 -25.80 21.73 -17.31
C MET A 1 -24.45 21.12 -17.69
N ALA A 2 -23.80 21.64 -18.74
CA ALA A 2 -22.45 21.15 -19.05
C ALA A 2 -21.49 21.70 -17.99
N HIS A 3 -20.72 20.84 -17.36
CA HIS A 3 -19.70 21.20 -16.35
C HIS A 3 -18.42 21.69 -17.02
N LYS A 4 -17.75 22.66 -16.42
CA LYS A 4 -16.48 23.20 -16.90
C LYS A 4 -15.33 22.69 -16.04
N LEU A 5 -14.31 22.09 -16.68
CA LEU A 5 -13.12 21.51 -16.04
C LEU A 5 -11.98 22.51 -15.92
N GLY A 6 -11.40 22.65 -14.73
CA GLY A 6 -10.10 23.26 -14.51
C GLY A 6 -8.99 22.21 -14.40
N VAL A 7 -8.01 22.22 -15.29
CA VAL A 7 -6.84 21.33 -15.19
C VAL A 7 -5.72 22.07 -14.48
N CYS A 8 -5.39 21.67 -13.26
CA CYS A 8 -4.43 22.35 -12.39
C CYS A 8 -3.09 21.61 -12.37
N VAL A 9 -2.05 22.25 -12.93
CA VAL A 9 -0.76 21.61 -13.20
C VAL A 9 0.37 22.35 -12.48
N PRO A 10 1.07 21.72 -11.52
CA PRO A 10 2.27 22.28 -10.91
C PRO A 10 3.42 22.30 -11.91
N TYR A 11 4.16 23.41 -11.95
CA TYR A 11 5.18 23.59 -12.97
C TYR A 11 6.44 24.30 -12.44
N ARG A 12 7.61 23.73 -12.82
CA ARG A 12 8.91 24.37 -12.76
C ARG A 12 9.91 23.63 -13.66
N ASN A 13 10.59 24.35 -14.58
CA ASN A 13 11.65 23.83 -15.44
C ASN A 13 11.27 22.57 -16.26
N ARG A 14 10.05 22.53 -16.80
CA ARG A 14 9.49 21.42 -17.58
C ARG A 14 8.91 21.90 -18.92
N GLU A 15 9.62 22.80 -19.63
CA GLU A 15 9.11 23.42 -20.85
C GLU A 15 8.83 22.39 -21.95
N GLU A 16 9.69 21.40 -22.12
CA GLU A 16 9.49 20.32 -23.10
C GLU A 16 8.22 19.52 -22.80
N HIS A 17 7.98 19.17 -21.53
CA HIS A 17 6.76 18.48 -21.12
C HIS A 17 5.53 19.35 -21.35
N MET A 18 5.58 20.63 -21.00
CA MET A 18 4.47 21.56 -21.19
C MET A 18 4.06 21.67 -22.67
N ASN A 19 5.05 21.74 -23.58
CA ASN A 19 4.84 21.83 -25.01
C ASN A 19 4.21 20.57 -25.62
N VAL A 20 4.37 19.41 -24.99
CA VAL A 20 3.70 18.15 -25.35
C VAL A 20 2.34 18.05 -24.65
N PHE A 21 2.33 18.24 -23.33
CA PHE A 21 1.17 18.01 -22.47
C PHE A 21 -0.03 18.88 -22.81
N VAL A 22 0.18 20.22 -22.91
CA VAL A 22 -0.95 21.15 -23.08
C VAL A 22 -1.70 20.91 -24.39
N PRO A 23 -1.05 20.83 -25.56
CA PRO A 23 -1.75 20.55 -26.81
C PRO A 23 -2.38 19.15 -26.83
N HIS A 24 -1.69 18.12 -26.29
CA HIS A 24 -2.19 16.75 -26.26
C HIS A 24 -3.47 16.66 -25.43
N LEU A 25 -3.41 17.12 -24.18
CA LEU A 25 -4.55 17.04 -23.27
C LEU A 25 -5.73 17.90 -23.73
N SER A 26 -5.45 19.14 -24.21
CA SER A 26 -6.54 19.99 -24.73
C SER A 26 -7.26 19.33 -25.89
N ASN A 27 -6.53 18.76 -26.86
CA ASN A 27 -7.13 18.05 -27.98
C ASN A 27 -7.90 16.80 -27.54
N PHE A 28 -7.39 16.08 -26.53
CA PHE A 28 -8.08 14.91 -25.94
C PHE A 28 -9.41 15.30 -25.31
N LEU A 29 -9.43 16.36 -24.51
CA LEU A 29 -10.63 16.87 -23.85
C LEU A 29 -11.65 17.49 -24.84
N ASP A 30 -11.16 18.23 -25.86
CA ASP A 30 -11.99 18.77 -26.93
C ASP A 30 -12.72 17.66 -27.71
N LYS A 31 -12.04 16.55 -28.02
CA LYS A 31 -12.63 15.37 -28.68
C LYS A 31 -13.71 14.71 -27.83
N LYS A 32 -13.59 14.78 -26.49
CA LYS A 32 -14.61 14.26 -25.56
C LYS A 32 -15.72 15.28 -25.26
N GLY A 33 -15.68 16.48 -25.87
CA GLY A 33 -16.68 17.53 -25.65
C GLY A 33 -16.62 18.12 -24.24
N ILE A 34 -15.50 18.07 -23.56
CA ILE A 34 -15.33 18.61 -22.21
C ILE A 34 -14.84 20.06 -22.31
N ASP A 35 -15.66 21.00 -21.85
CA ASP A 35 -15.24 22.40 -21.72
C ASP A 35 -14.18 22.52 -20.63
N HIS A 36 -13.02 23.10 -20.98
CA HIS A 36 -11.88 23.08 -20.07
C HIS A 36 -10.95 24.28 -20.23
N THR A 37 -10.22 24.57 -19.14
CA THR A 37 -9.08 25.49 -19.12
C THR A 37 -7.94 24.84 -18.35
N ILE A 38 -6.71 24.85 -18.91
CA ILE A 38 -5.51 24.35 -18.24
C ILE A 38 -4.82 25.52 -17.54
N TYR A 39 -4.49 25.33 -16.27
CA TYR A 39 -3.80 26.28 -15.39
C TYR A 39 -2.43 25.72 -15.05
N ILE A 40 -1.39 26.25 -15.68
CA ILE A 40 0.02 25.92 -15.40
C ILE A 40 0.47 26.84 -14.27
N VAL A 41 0.71 26.31 -13.07
CA VAL A 41 1.11 27.11 -11.92
C VAL A 41 2.62 27.03 -11.74
N HIS A 42 3.32 28.12 -12.08
CA HIS A 42 4.75 28.20 -12.12
C HIS A 42 5.33 28.77 -10.82
N GLN A 43 5.99 27.92 -10.06
CA GLN A 43 6.79 28.36 -8.89
C GLN A 43 8.09 28.97 -9.36
N ARG A 44 8.29 30.28 -9.10
CA ARG A 44 9.41 31.08 -9.61
C ARG A 44 10.49 31.44 -8.58
N ASP A 45 10.26 31.04 -7.33
CA ASP A 45 11.26 31.25 -6.25
C ASP A 45 12.33 30.16 -6.24
N GLU A 46 13.35 30.35 -5.38
CA GLU A 46 14.48 29.43 -5.20
C GLU A 46 14.23 28.35 -4.13
N TYR A 47 13.02 28.31 -3.54
CA TYR A 47 12.69 27.25 -2.56
C TYR A 47 12.55 25.89 -3.25
N LEU A 48 12.60 24.83 -2.47
CA LEU A 48 12.26 23.49 -2.95
C LEU A 48 10.86 23.51 -3.59
N PHE A 49 10.60 22.62 -4.54
CA PHE A 49 9.34 22.62 -5.24
C PHE A 49 8.21 22.18 -4.31
N ASN A 50 7.12 22.96 -4.25
CA ASN A 50 5.95 22.66 -3.45
C ASN A 50 4.77 22.33 -4.35
N ARG A 51 4.65 21.04 -4.68
CA ARG A 51 3.66 20.51 -5.62
C ARG A 51 2.24 20.72 -5.14
N GLY A 52 1.99 20.42 -3.85
CA GLY A 52 0.68 20.59 -3.24
C GLY A 52 0.18 22.03 -3.28
N LEU A 53 1.03 23.01 -2.87
CA LEU A 53 0.69 24.42 -2.92
C LEU A 53 0.39 24.88 -4.36
N MET A 54 1.19 24.46 -5.36
CA MET A 54 0.93 24.82 -6.76
C MET A 54 -0.41 24.23 -7.25
N LYS A 55 -0.73 23.01 -6.90
CA LYS A 55 -2.02 22.36 -7.20
C LYS A 55 -3.19 23.13 -6.58
N ASN A 56 -3.07 23.56 -5.32
CA ASN A 56 -4.09 24.37 -4.63
C ASN A 56 -4.30 25.75 -5.28
N ILE A 57 -3.21 26.44 -5.64
CA ILE A 57 -3.28 27.74 -6.33
C ILE A 57 -4.02 27.58 -7.68
N GLY A 58 -3.71 26.52 -8.44
CA GLY A 58 -4.40 26.21 -9.68
C GLY A 58 -5.90 26.01 -9.48
N ALA A 59 -6.29 25.24 -8.47
CA ALA A 59 -7.68 25.00 -8.11
C ALA A 59 -8.44 26.30 -7.77
N LYS A 60 -7.82 27.17 -6.94
CA LYS A 60 -8.38 28.45 -6.59
C LYS A 60 -8.66 29.31 -7.84
N HIS A 61 -7.68 29.45 -8.74
CA HIS A 61 -7.86 30.22 -9.97
C HIS A 61 -8.92 29.60 -10.90
N ALA A 62 -8.98 28.26 -10.98
CA ALA A 62 -10.00 27.57 -11.78
C ALA A 62 -11.41 27.87 -11.26
N PHE A 63 -11.62 27.80 -9.94
CA PHE A 63 -12.91 28.13 -9.33
C PHE A 63 -13.26 29.61 -9.44
N ASP A 64 -12.29 30.50 -9.29
CA ASP A 64 -12.49 31.95 -9.50
C ASP A 64 -12.90 32.28 -10.96
N ASP A 65 -12.44 31.46 -11.93
CA ASP A 65 -12.82 31.56 -13.36
C ASP A 65 -14.12 30.79 -13.71
N GLY A 66 -14.83 30.27 -12.72
CA GLY A 66 -16.12 29.59 -12.87
C GLY A 66 -16.03 28.15 -13.36
N CYS A 67 -14.94 27.43 -13.09
CA CYS A 67 -14.91 25.98 -13.24
C CYS A 67 -15.73 25.31 -12.13
N ASP A 68 -16.47 24.25 -12.47
CA ASP A 68 -17.31 23.50 -11.52
C ASP A 68 -16.54 22.40 -10.81
N TYR A 69 -15.54 21.88 -11.48
CA TYR A 69 -14.65 20.82 -10.96
C TYR A 69 -13.24 20.99 -11.52
N ILE A 70 -12.31 20.30 -10.89
CA ILE A 70 -10.91 20.37 -11.28
C ILE A 70 -10.32 18.96 -11.44
N VAL A 71 -9.20 18.88 -12.15
CA VAL A 71 -8.26 17.78 -12.07
C VAL A 71 -6.90 18.34 -11.63
N TRP A 72 -6.36 17.84 -10.54
CA TRP A 72 -4.97 18.01 -10.20
C TRP A 72 -4.15 17.02 -11.02
N HIS A 73 -3.28 17.53 -11.86
CA HIS A 73 -2.63 16.75 -12.90
C HIS A 73 -1.14 17.00 -12.95
N ASP A 74 -0.36 15.93 -13.06
CA ASP A 74 1.08 16.04 -13.24
C ASP A 74 1.41 16.30 -14.72
N ILE A 75 2.39 17.19 -14.98
CA ILE A 75 2.73 17.67 -16.33
C ILE A 75 3.38 16.62 -17.24
N ASP A 76 3.91 15.56 -16.66
CA ASP A 76 4.58 14.47 -17.37
C ASP A 76 3.66 13.30 -17.71
N MET A 77 2.40 13.37 -17.34
CA MET A 77 1.40 12.33 -17.63
C MET A 77 0.46 12.77 -18.74
N VAL A 78 0.41 12.01 -19.83
CA VAL A 78 -0.52 12.25 -20.94
C VAL A 78 -1.47 11.07 -21.11
N PRO A 79 -2.80 11.31 -21.30
CA PRO A 79 -3.76 10.25 -21.55
C PRO A 79 -3.41 9.52 -22.86
N GLU A 80 -3.36 8.17 -22.81
CA GLU A 80 -2.98 7.34 -23.94
C GLU A 80 -4.19 6.90 -24.77
N ASP A 81 -5.32 6.62 -24.12
CA ASP A 81 -6.54 6.14 -24.75
C ASP A 81 -7.82 6.64 -24.09
N ASP A 82 -8.96 6.21 -24.61
CA ASP A 82 -10.28 6.64 -24.16
C ASP A 82 -10.70 6.16 -22.77
N SER A 83 -9.93 5.28 -22.13
CA SER A 83 -10.15 4.85 -20.74
C SER A 83 -9.94 5.98 -19.72
N CYS A 84 -9.21 7.03 -20.10
CA CYS A 84 -8.99 8.20 -19.25
C CYS A 84 -10.28 9.03 -19.13
N ASP A 85 -10.99 8.85 -18.01
CA ASP A 85 -12.31 9.45 -17.76
C ASP A 85 -12.22 10.77 -16.99
N TYR A 86 -12.21 11.89 -17.71
CA TYR A 86 -12.23 13.24 -17.15
C TYR A 86 -13.63 13.79 -16.87
N SER A 87 -14.68 12.95 -16.84
CA SER A 87 -16.04 13.40 -16.54
C SER A 87 -16.16 13.88 -15.07
N TYR A 88 -17.20 14.68 -14.82
CA TYR A 88 -17.49 15.24 -13.50
C TYR A 88 -17.58 14.14 -12.42
N PRO A 89 -16.90 14.29 -11.25
CA PRO A 89 -16.90 13.30 -10.17
C PRO A 89 -18.09 13.52 -9.22
N GLU A 90 -19.26 12.97 -9.54
CA GLU A 90 -20.53 13.25 -8.85
C GLU A 90 -20.52 12.90 -7.36
N GLU A 91 -20.05 11.72 -6.99
CA GLU A 91 -20.17 11.19 -5.62
C GLU A 91 -18.90 11.39 -4.79
N THR A 92 -17.77 10.95 -5.30
CA THR A 92 -16.47 10.99 -4.63
C THR A 92 -15.38 11.48 -5.56
N PRO A 93 -14.25 12.00 -5.02
CA PRO A 93 -13.07 12.30 -5.83
C PRO A 93 -12.65 11.09 -6.66
N LYS A 94 -12.27 11.31 -7.92
CA LYS A 94 -11.98 10.26 -8.88
C LYS A 94 -10.50 10.21 -9.22
N HIS A 95 -9.82 9.11 -8.90
CA HIS A 95 -8.44 8.84 -9.33
C HIS A 95 -8.46 8.16 -10.71
N ILE A 96 -7.81 8.75 -11.70
CA ILE A 96 -7.82 8.24 -13.09
C ILE A 96 -6.44 7.76 -13.57
N ALA A 97 -5.34 8.21 -13.00
CA ALA A 97 -3.99 7.79 -13.39
C ALA A 97 -3.61 6.44 -12.75
N VAL A 98 -4.29 5.37 -13.14
CA VAL A 98 -4.16 4.03 -12.56
C VAL A 98 -3.12 3.21 -13.29
N ARG A 99 -3.18 3.16 -14.62
CA ARG A 99 -2.23 2.43 -15.47
C ARG A 99 -1.23 3.39 -16.09
N ILE A 100 -0.02 3.42 -15.58
CA ILE A 100 1.03 4.37 -15.98
C ILE A 100 2.17 3.60 -16.64
N SER A 101 2.67 4.07 -17.79
CA SER A 101 3.75 3.41 -18.54
C SER A 101 5.02 3.20 -17.71
N GLN A 102 5.34 4.14 -16.80
CA GLN A 102 6.49 4.05 -15.89
C GLN A 102 6.41 2.85 -14.92
N SER A 103 5.20 2.38 -14.61
CA SER A 103 4.95 1.20 -13.77
C SER A 103 4.46 0.01 -14.59
N GLU A 104 4.85 -0.08 -15.86
CA GLU A 104 4.44 -1.14 -16.79
C GLU A 104 2.91 -1.32 -16.85
N TYR A 105 2.19 -0.20 -16.71
CA TYR A 105 0.72 -0.14 -16.64
C TYR A 105 0.10 -0.91 -15.48
N GLN A 106 0.89 -1.22 -14.44
CA GLN A 106 0.39 -1.77 -13.19
C GLN A 106 0.09 -0.65 -12.18
N LEU A 107 -0.90 -0.87 -11.34
CA LEU A 107 -1.19 0.04 -10.22
C LEU A 107 0.03 0.12 -9.29
N LYS A 108 0.48 1.31 -8.94
CA LYS A 108 1.66 1.50 -8.10
C LYS A 108 1.52 0.89 -6.69
N TYR A 109 0.40 1.12 -6.02
CA TYR A 109 -0.01 0.55 -4.73
C TYR A 109 -1.48 0.85 -4.47
N GLN A 110 -2.11 0.13 -3.55
CA GLN A 110 -3.57 0.17 -3.36
C GLN A 110 -4.13 1.56 -3.00
N GLU A 111 -3.43 2.34 -2.22
CA GLU A 111 -3.86 3.69 -1.83
C GLU A 111 -3.30 4.78 -2.73
N TYR A 112 -2.62 4.43 -3.83
CA TYR A 112 -2.05 5.41 -4.75
C TYR A 112 -3.12 6.39 -5.24
N PHE A 113 -2.84 7.69 -5.06
CA PHE A 113 -3.77 8.77 -5.37
C PHE A 113 -3.09 9.95 -6.10
N GLY A 114 -1.98 9.64 -6.80
CA GLY A 114 -1.19 10.62 -7.54
C GLY A 114 -1.49 10.65 -9.04
N GLY A 115 -0.80 11.53 -9.74
CA GLY A 115 -0.80 11.64 -11.19
C GLY A 115 -1.96 12.46 -11.75
N ALA A 116 -3.20 11.99 -11.64
CA ALA A 116 -4.40 12.72 -12.06
C ALA A 116 -5.60 12.34 -11.19
N VAL A 117 -6.13 13.30 -10.43
CA VAL A 117 -7.28 13.15 -9.54
C VAL A 117 -8.28 14.28 -9.73
N LEU A 118 -9.56 13.92 -9.87
CA LEU A 118 -10.65 14.86 -10.09
C LEU A 118 -11.43 15.11 -8.79
N PHE A 119 -11.79 16.39 -8.59
CA PHE A 119 -12.56 16.86 -7.44
C PHE A 119 -13.61 17.89 -7.88
N THR A 120 -14.79 17.85 -7.27
CA THR A 120 -15.70 18.98 -7.32
C THR A 120 -15.21 20.11 -6.42
N LYS A 121 -15.77 21.31 -6.57
CA LYS A 121 -15.46 22.44 -5.69
C LYS A 121 -15.75 22.11 -4.23
N GLU A 122 -16.90 21.51 -3.96
CA GLU A 122 -17.34 21.09 -2.62
C GLU A 122 -16.39 20.06 -2.00
N GLN A 123 -15.94 19.08 -2.78
CA GLN A 123 -14.98 18.07 -2.31
C GLN A 123 -13.62 18.70 -1.96
N VAL A 124 -13.16 19.68 -2.75
CA VAL A 124 -11.93 20.45 -2.42
C VAL A 124 -12.10 21.25 -1.14
N GLU A 125 -13.24 21.91 -0.95
CA GLU A 125 -13.53 22.68 0.26
C GLU A 125 -13.58 21.77 1.50
N GLN A 126 -14.20 20.61 1.40
CA GLN A 126 -14.30 19.64 2.50
C GLN A 126 -12.94 19.07 2.89
N THR A 127 -12.11 18.66 1.94
CA THR A 127 -10.77 18.12 2.20
C THR A 127 -9.72 19.21 2.50
N ASN A 128 -10.04 20.47 2.26
CA ASN A 128 -9.12 21.61 2.25
C ASN A 128 -7.95 21.44 1.25
N GLY A 129 -8.13 20.61 0.21
CA GLY A 129 -7.13 20.35 -0.83
C GLY A 129 -5.85 19.67 -0.32
N TYR A 130 -4.75 19.91 -1.02
CA TYR A 130 -3.43 19.41 -0.63
C TYR A 130 -2.88 20.16 0.59
N SER A 131 -2.00 19.51 1.36
CA SER A 131 -1.15 20.22 2.32
C SER A 131 -0.18 21.17 1.61
N ASN A 132 0.06 22.36 2.18
CA ASN A 132 1.03 23.33 1.69
C ASN A 132 2.45 23.11 2.24
N GLU A 133 2.63 22.10 3.10
CA GLU A 133 3.85 21.92 3.89
C GLU A 133 4.75 20.79 3.38
N TYR A 134 4.36 20.09 2.30
CA TYR A 134 5.22 19.11 1.65
C TYR A 134 6.10 19.79 0.60
N TRP A 135 7.39 19.78 0.85
CA TRP A 135 8.40 20.36 -0.01
C TRP A 135 9.24 19.27 -0.66
N ASP A 136 9.62 19.46 -1.94
CA ASP A 136 10.35 18.52 -2.76
C ASP A 136 9.49 17.30 -3.13
N TRP A 137 9.83 16.10 -2.68
CA TRP A 137 9.15 14.87 -3.12
C TRP A 137 8.56 14.07 -1.97
N GLY A 138 7.32 13.59 -2.18
CA GLY A 138 6.70 12.50 -1.43
C GLY A 138 5.70 12.91 -0.36
N MET A 139 4.74 12.04 -0.16
CA MET A 139 3.68 12.05 0.85
C MET A 139 2.52 13.01 0.62
N GLU A 140 2.59 13.95 -0.30
CA GLU A 140 1.50 14.89 -0.56
C GLU A 140 0.24 14.22 -1.11
N ASP A 141 0.41 13.23 -2.01
CA ASP A 141 -0.69 12.48 -2.60
C ASP A 141 -1.33 11.52 -1.59
N ASP A 142 -0.51 10.87 -0.75
CA ASP A 142 -0.97 10.01 0.33
C ASP A 142 -1.73 10.80 1.40
N ASP A 143 -1.25 12.00 1.74
CA ASP A 143 -1.94 12.94 2.64
C ASP A 143 -3.33 13.30 2.09
N LEU A 144 -3.42 13.69 0.81
CA LEU A 144 -4.70 14.02 0.19
C LEU A 144 -5.68 12.83 0.22
N PHE A 145 -5.19 11.61 -0.05
CA PHE A 145 -6.04 10.42 0.06
C PHE A 145 -6.59 10.26 1.48
N TRP A 146 -5.76 10.43 2.52
CA TRP A 146 -6.22 10.34 3.91
C TRP A 146 -7.19 11.44 4.30
N ARG A 147 -7.10 12.64 3.72
CA ARG A 147 -8.13 13.67 3.86
C ARG A 147 -9.46 13.22 3.30
N CYS A 148 -9.45 12.57 2.14
CA CYS A 148 -10.65 11.94 1.58
C CYS A 148 -11.20 10.83 2.49
N VAL A 149 -10.34 10.02 3.12
CA VAL A 149 -10.76 9.01 4.10
C VAL A 149 -11.46 9.63 5.30
N LYS A 150 -10.92 10.73 5.84
CA LYS A 150 -11.52 11.45 6.98
C LYS A 150 -12.86 12.09 6.65
N GLU A 151 -13.05 12.52 5.42
CA GLU A 151 -14.30 13.09 4.91
C GLU A 151 -15.25 12.03 4.31
N GLU A 152 -14.94 10.74 4.50
CA GLU A 152 -15.71 9.60 3.99
C GLU A 152 -15.89 9.54 2.46
N MET A 153 -15.02 10.19 1.72
CA MET A 153 -15.01 10.26 0.26
C MET A 153 -14.18 9.14 -0.39
N VAL A 154 -14.46 7.89 -0.02
CA VAL A 154 -13.68 6.72 -0.42
C VAL A 154 -14.56 5.53 -0.69
N GLU A 155 -14.07 4.60 -1.50
CA GLU A 155 -14.69 3.29 -1.65
C GLU A 155 -14.34 2.41 -0.45
N ARG A 156 -15.36 1.78 0.16
CA ARG A 156 -15.19 0.82 1.26
C ARG A 156 -15.58 -0.57 0.79
N LYS A 157 -14.60 -1.45 0.65
CA LYS A 157 -14.86 -2.87 0.44
C LYS A 157 -15.06 -3.56 1.76
N VAL A 158 -16.27 -4.05 1.99
CA VAL A 158 -16.64 -4.84 3.18
C VAL A 158 -16.31 -6.29 2.90
N ILE A 159 -15.59 -6.93 3.83
CA ILE A 159 -15.47 -8.38 3.86
C ILE A 159 -16.65 -8.91 4.69
N ASP A 160 -17.57 -9.62 4.03
CA ASP A 160 -18.65 -10.33 4.69
C ASP A 160 -18.08 -11.57 5.36
N PHE A 161 -18.10 -11.60 6.70
CA PHE A 161 -17.42 -12.58 7.50
C PHE A 161 -18.25 -12.95 8.75
N GLU A 162 -18.12 -14.21 9.21
CA GLU A 162 -18.71 -14.67 10.46
C GLU A 162 -18.11 -13.92 11.67
N LYS A 163 -18.94 -13.25 12.45
CA LYS A 163 -18.49 -12.29 13.45
C LYS A 163 -17.83 -12.91 14.69
N THR A 164 -18.25 -14.11 15.09
CA THR A 164 -17.76 -14.77 16.32
C THR A 164 -16.95 -16.01 15.95
N LYS A 165 -15.73 -16.10 16.43
CA LYS A 165 -14.84 -17.26 16.26
C LYS A 165 -14.02 -17.52 17.49
N LYS A 166 -13.60 -18.78 17.67
CA LYS A 166 -12.53 -19.12 18.60
C LYS A 166 -11.18 -18.63 18.09
N ALA A 167 -10.38 -18.09 18.98
CA ALA A 167 -9.04 -17.62 18.66
C ALA A 167 -8.02 -18.14 19.65
N ALA A 168 -6.86 -18.54 19.11
CA ALA A 168 -5.70 -18.89 19.91
C ALA A 168 -4.94 -17.63 20.33
N ILE A 169 -4.64 -17.52 21.62
CA ILE A 169 -3.96 -16.39 22.25
C ILE A 169 -2.48 -16.71 22.41
N PHE A 170 -1.63 -15.89 21.81
CA PHE A 170 -0.18 -15.98 21.88
C PHE A 170 0.39 -14.91 22.81
N ASN A 171 1.08 -15.30 23.87
CA ASN A 171 1.50 -14.41 24.95
C ASN A 171 2.85 -13.67 24.69
N GLY A 172 3.51 -13.95 23.57
CA GLY A 172 4.79 -13.33 23.20
C GLY A 172 6.00 -13.85 23.99
N LYS A 173 5.87 -14.95 24.73
CA LYS A 173 6.94 -15.48 25.62
C LYS A 173 7.24 -16.96 25.41
N ASN A 174 6.20 -17.80 25.36
CA ASN A 174 6.33 -19.25 25.31
C ASN A 174 5.10 -19.95 24.69
N SER A 175 4.20 -19.20 24.07
CA SER A 175 3.03 -19.76 23.39
C SER A 175 3.37 -20.09 21.95
N TYR A 176 3.08 -21.32 21.55
CA TYR A 176 3.23 -21.76 20.16
C TYR A 176 2.41 -23.01 19.85
N ILE A 177 2.17 -23.26 18.57
CA ILE A 177 1.64 -24.53 18.09
C ILE A 177 2.71 -25.22 17.27
N LYS A 178 2.94 -26.50 17.58
CA LYS A 178 3.87 -27.37 16.84
C LYS A 178 3.09 -28.28 15.92
N ILE A 179 3.38 -28.24 14.63
CA ILE A 179 2.76 -29.10 13.61
C ILE A 179 3.77 -30.17 13.24
N PRO A 180 3.52 -31.47 13.54
CA PRO A 180 4.38 -32.56 13.10
C PRO A 180 4.45 -32.59 11.57
N THR A 181 5.65 -32.64 11.01
CA THR A 181 5.83 -32.60 9.57
C THR A 181 5.55 -33.95 8.94
N LYS A 182 4.52 -34.03 8.10
CA LYS A 182 4.25 -35.14 7.19
C LYS A 182 4.82 -34.86 5.79
N GLU A 183 4.92 -35.88 4.98
CA GLU A 183 5.51 -35.78 3.63
C GLU A 183 4.79 -34.78 2.72
N LEU A 184 3.46 -34.73 2.78
CA LEU A 184 2.64 -33.76 2.00
C LEU A 184 2.99 -32.31 2.33
N THR A 185 3.17 -31.98 3.61
CA THR A 185 3.50 -30.63 4.04
C THR A 185 4.90 -30.21 3.56
N ARG A 186 5.85 -31.16 3.54
CA ARG A 186 7.20 -30.92 3.01
C ARG A 186 7.20 -30.66 1.52
N ALA A 187 6.42 -31.44 0.77
CA ALA A 187 6.30 -31.30 -0.66
C ALA A 187 5.69 -29.93 -1.04
N ALA A 188 4.72 -29.46 -0.27
CA ALA A 188 4.05 -28.20 -0.55
C ALA A 188 4.99 -27.00 -0.57
N ILE A 189 5.75 -26.77 0.49
CA ILE A 189 6.63 -25.58 0.60
C ILE A 189 7.86 -25.64 -0.31
N SER A 190 8.10 -26.76 -0.97
CA SER A 190 9.17 -26.93 -1.96
C SER A 190 8.68 -26.68 -3.40
N ASN A 191 7.40 -26.36 -3.56
CA ASN A 191 6.72 -26.10 -4.82
C ASN A 191 5.74 -24.92 -4.63
N SER A 192 4.82 -24.75 -5.57
CA SER A 192 3.72 -23.80 -5.41
C SER A 192 2.88 -24.10 -4.18
N HIS A 193 2.58 -23.08 -3.38
CA HIS A 193 1.78 -23.22 -2.16
C HIS A 193 1.11 -21.92 -1.77
N THR A 194 0.08 -22.02 -0.93
CA THR A 194 -0.60 -20.84 -0.36
C THR A 194 -0.77 -21.04 1.13
N ILE A 195 -0.55 -19.97 1.89
CA ILE A 195 -0.93 -19.89 3.31
C ILE A 195 -1.79 -18.68 3.55
N SER A 196 -2.89 -18.84 4.29
CA SER A 196 -3.82 -17.78 4.67
C SER A 196 -4.11 -17.82 6.15
N VAL A 197 -3.96 -16.69 6.83
CA VAL A 197 -4.09 -16.57 8.29
C VAL A 197 -4.98 -15.40 8.65
N LEU A 198 -5.98 -15.63 9.52
CA LEU A 198 -6.73 -14.57 10.17
C LEU A 198 -6.04 -14.25 11.50
N VAL A 199 -5.39 -13.13 11.57
CA VAL A 199 -4.48 -12.77 12.66
C VAL A 199 -4.73 -11.35 13.16
N LYS A 200 -4.53 -11.15 14.48
CA LYS A 200 -4.49 -9.85 15.13
C LYS A 200 -3.18 -9.75 15.89
N ALA A 201 -2.24 -8.98 15.38
CA ALA A 201 -0.96 -8.77 16.04
C ALA A 201 -1.09 -7.72 17.14
N ASP A 202 -0.64 -8.06 18.36
CA ASP A 202 -0.62 -7.17 19.54
C ASP A 202 0.82 -7.08 20.06
N GLN A 203 1.74 -6.76 19.18
CA GLN A 203 3.13 -6.63 19.53
C GLN A 203 3.35 -5.23 20.11
N GLN A 204 3.41 -5.10 21.43
CA GLN A 204 3.86 -3.90 22.11
C GLN A 204 5.34 -3.68 21.86
N ILE A 205 5.67 -3.08 20.76
CA ILE A 205 7.03 -2.73 20.39
C ILE A 205 7.21 -1.24 20.67
N GLU A 206 8.36 -0.88 21.23
CA GLU A 206 8.79 0.51 21.20
C GLU A 206 8.68 1.03 19.77
N LYS A 207 7.87 2.08 19.58
CA LYS A 207 7.55 2.63 18.26
C LYS A 207 8.84 3.08 17.58
N VAL A 208 9.42 2.21 16.79
CA VAL A 208 10.54 2.56 15.93
C VAL A 208 9.95 3.18 14.66
N PRO A 209 10.14 4.46 14.43
CA PRO A 209 9.72 5.10 13.20
C PRO A 209 10.36 4.41 11.98
N ILE A 210 9.62 4.26 10.87
CA ILE A 210 10.08 3.59 9.64
C ILE A 210 11.43 4.14 9.16
N TRP A 211 11.68 5.44 9.26
CA TRP A 211 12.95 6.07 8.84
C TRP A 211 14.17 5.70 9.69
N LEU A 212 13.99 5.02 10.82
CA LEU A 212 15.09 4.48 11.63
C LEU A 212 15.42 3.04 11.25
N ILE A 213 14.72 2.46 10.27
CA ILE A 213 15.05 1.15 9.71
C ILE A 213 16.27 1.35 8.80
N GLY A 214 17.41 0.81 9.23
CA GLY A 214 18.71 0.97 8.58
C GLY A 214 19.72 1.77 9.41
N ASP A 215 19.36 2.19 10.61
CA ASP A 215 20.34 2.58 11.64
C ASP A 215 21.06 1.31 12.11
N GLU A 216 22.37 1.23 11.90
CA GLU A 216 23.22 0.09 12.25
C GLU A 216 23.12 -0.32 13.73
N ASN A 217 22.58 0.54 14.59
CA ASN A 217 22.39 0.32 16.02
C ASN A 217 21.03 -0.30 16.39
N ARG A 218 20.12 -0.57 15.43
CA ARG A 218 18.80 -1.13 15.71
C ARG A 218 18.60 -2.46 15.02
N LYS A 219 18.48 -3.52 15.83
CA LYS A 219 18.20 -4.87 15.35
C LYS A 219 16.80 -4.93 14.75
N PHE A 220 16.69 -5.44 13.53
CA PHE A 220 15.45 -5.86 12.94
C PHE A 220 14.96 -7.11 13.65
N VAL A 221 13.72 -7.11 14.15
CA VAL A 221 13.13 -8.23 14.87
C VAL A 221 11.86 -8.68 14.18
N GLU A 222 11.78 -9.97 13.92
CA GLU A 222 10.59 -10.62 13.38
C GLU A 222 9.93 -11.50 14.45
N TYR A 223 8.62 -11.46 14.47
CA TYR A 223 7.76 -12.27 15.32
C TYR A 223 7.01 -13.27 14.45
N PRO A 224 7.38 -14.55 14.46
CA PRO A 224 6.87 -15.52 13.50
C PRO A 224 5.40 -15.83 13.73
N ILE A 225 4.57 -15.66 12.71
CA ILE A 225 3.19 -16.11 12.70
C ILE A 225 3.15 -17.58 12.29
N PHE A 226 3.82 -17.94 11.19
CA PHE A 226 3.97 -19.31 10.74
C PHE A 226 5.35 -19.50 10.13
N ARG A 227 6.14 -20.40 10.70
CA ARG A 227 7.54 -20.61 10.30
C ARG A 227 7.99 -22.06 10.35
N LYS A 228 8.96 -22.34 9.51
CA LYS A 228 9.82 -23.51 9.62
C LYS A 228 11.14 -23.11 10.30
N PRO A 229 11.77 -24.01 11.10
CA PRO A 229 13.09 -23.77 11.67
C PRO A 229 14.12 -23.42 10.60
N GLY A 230 14.98 -22.44 10.88
CA GLY A 230 16.08 -22.05 10.00
C GLY A 230 15.86 -20.75 9.23
N TYR A 231 14.81 -19.99 9.50
CA TYR A 231 14.48 -18.68 8.88
C TYR A 231 14.23 -18.67 7.38
N ASP A 232 14.17 -19.81 6.76
CA ASP A 232 14.23 -19.90 5.30
C ASP A 232 12.88 -19.67 4.61
N TRP A 233 11.77 -19.66 5.37
CA TRP A 233 10.42 -19.53 4.84
C TRP A 233 9.41 -19.15 5.93
N GLY A 234 8.47 -18.31 5.62
CA GLY A 234 7.32 -18.09 6.46
C GLY A 234 6.68 -16.71 6.43
N LEU A 235 5.65 -16.57 7.27
CA LEU A 235 4.95 -15.36 7.60
C LEU A 235 5.37 -14.85 8.97
N SER A 236 5.57 -13.55 9.08
CA SER A 236 5.93 -12.90 10.36
C SER A 236 5.22 -11.54 10.49
N PHE A 237 5.23 -11.03 11.71
CA PHE A 237 5.00 -9.63 12.02
C PHE A 237 6.33 -9.03 12.52
N ASN A 238 6.67 -7.81 12.16
CA ASN A 238 7.97 -7.24 12.48
C ASN A 238 7.88 -6.02 13.41
N ASN A 239 9.04 -5.60 13.95
CA ASN A 239 9.12 -4.43 14.81
C ASN A 239 8.89 -3.09 14.10
N SER A 240 8.65 -3.09 12.79
CA SER A 240 8.13 -1.95 12.03
C SER A 240 6.60 -1.98 11.91
N ARG A 241 5.93 -2.93 12.58
CA ARG A 241 4.49 -3.15 12.57
C ARG A 241 3.95 -3.52 11.19
N ALA A 242 4.69 -4.30 10.46
CA ALA A 242 4.29 -4.79 9.16
C ALA A 242 4.23 -6.31 9.17
N TYR A 243 3.27 -6.88 8.46
CA TYR A 243 3.30 -8.30 8.11
C TYR A 243 4.36 -8.52 7.04
N THR A 244 5.04 -9.64 7.09
CA THR A 244 6.15 -9.97 6.18
C THR A 244 6.04 -11.39 5.68
N GLY A 245 6.37 -11.59 4.41
CA GLY A 245 6.55 -12.90 3.80
C GLY A 245 7.98 -13.09 3.33
N MET A 246 8.52 -14.30 3.46
CA MET A 246 9.89 -14.60 3.12
C MET A 246 10.03 -15.95 2.45
N LEU A 247 10.82 -15.98 1.37
CA LEU A 247 11.32 -17.18 0.71
C LEU A 247 12.83 -17.12 0.64
N TRP A 248 13.50 -18.25 0.92
CA TRP A 248 14.94 -18.41 0.76
C TRP A 248 15.26 -19.69 0.00
N ASN A 249 16.43 -19.73 -0.59
CA ASN A 249 17.00 -20.97 -1.11
C ASN A 249 18.21 -21.42 -0.30
N SER A 250 18.77 -22.59 -0.67
CA SER A 250 19.97 -23.14 -0.03
C SER A 250 21.24 -22.31 -0.22
N HIS A 251 21.25 -21.35 -1.15
CA HIS A 251 22.38 -20.46 -1.48
C HIS A 251 22.25 -19.08 -0.84
N ARG A 252 21.28 -18.90 0.06
CA ARG A 252 20.95 -17.63 0.72
C ARG A 252 20.39 -16.55 -0.22
N GLU A 253 19.96 -16.90 -1.41
CA GLU A 253 19.11 -16.01 -2.21
C GLU A 253 17.74 -15.95 -1.58
N HIS A 254 17.16 -14.76 -1.47
CA HIS A 254 15.91 -14.58 -0.78
C HIS A 254 15.08 -13.48 -1.43
N VAL A 255 13.78 -13.59 -1.27
CA VAL A 255 12.82 -12.54 -1.53
C VAL A 255 12.04 -12.25 -0.26
N TYR A 256 11.79 -10.98 -0.03
CA TYR A 256 11.21 -10.49 1.19
C TYR A 256 10.24 -9.37 0.89
N GLN A 257 9.02 -9.51 1.35
CA GLN A 257 7.97 -8.53 1.09
C GLN A 257 7.39 -8.02 2.41
N TRP A 258 7.15 -6.72 2.49
CA TRP A 258 6.62 -6.02 3.65
C TRP A 258 5.24 -5.48 3.36
N PHE A 259 4.40 -5.38 4.39
CA PHE A 259 3.01 -4.96 4.28
C PHE A 259 2.65 -3.91 5.30
N LYS A 260 1.56 -3.20 4.98
CA LYS A 260 1.03 -2.13 5.78
C LYS A 260 0.63 -2.60 7.19
N ARG A 261 0.61 -1.69 8.11
CA ARG A 261 0.39 -1.84 9.54
C ARG A 261 -1.07 -2.01 9.87
N TYR A 262 -1.42 -3.13 10.46
CA TYR A 262 -2.73 -3.41 11.04
C TYR A 262 -2.58 -3.95 12.47
N GLU A 263 -1.73 -3.29 13.27
CA GLU A 263 -1.54 -3.64 14.67
C GLU A 263 -2.83 -3.49 15.45
N GLY A 264 -3.23 -4.52 16.19
CA GLY A 264 -4.44 -4.51 16.98
C GLY A 264 -5.74 -4.73 16.20
N GLU A 265 -5.66 -4.97 14.89
CA GLU A 265 -6.81 -5.21 14.03
C GLU A 265 -6.78 -6.62 13.44
N TRP A 266 -7.95 -7.26 13.35
CA TRP A 266 -8.05 -8.55 12.67
C TRP A 266 -7.80 -8.39 11.17
N THR A 267 -6.88 -9.17 10.66
CA THR A 267 -6.44 -9.09 9.25
C THR A 267 -6.30 -10.49 8.66
N TRP A 268 -6.90 -10.71 7.49
CA TRP A 268 -6.56 -11.85 6.65
C TRP A 268 -5.26 -11.56 5.92
N VAL A 269 -4.23 -12.34 6.23
CA VAL A 269 -2.92 -12.27 5.59
C VAL A 269 -2.73 -13.52 4.77
N THR A 270 -2.58 -13.38 3.45
CA THR A 270 -2.39 -14.52 2.55
C THR A 270 -1.12 -14.34 1.73
N MET A 271 -0.27 -15.35 1.73
CA MET A 271 0.91 -15.46 0.87
C MET A 271 0.71 -16.60 -0.13
N VAL A 272 0.88 -16.30 -1.39
CA VAL A 272 0.85 -17.27 -2.50
C VAL A 272 2.23 -17.35 -3.10
N VAL A 273 2.77 -18.54 -3.19
CA VAL A 273 4.00 -18.83 -3.90
C VAL A 273 3.64 -19.64 -5.15
N ASP A 274 3.82 -19.02 -6.31
CA ASP A 274 3.69 -19.69 -7.60
C ASP A 274 5.07 -20.04 -8.14
N ASP A 275 5.47 -21.30 -7.93
CA ASP A 275 6.79 -21.77 -8.35
C ASP A 275 6.87 -22.03 -9.86
N LEU A 276 5.75 -22.11 -10.56
CA LEU A 276 5.69 -22.23 -12.02
C LEU A 276 6.00 -20.88 -12.68
N GLU A 277 5.36 -19.81 -12.19
CA GLU A 277 5.57 -18.43 -12.65
C GLU A 277 6.76 -17.75 -11.97
N LYS A 278 7.35 -18.39 -10.93
CA LYS A 278 8.41 -17.78 -10.09
C LYS A 278 8.00 -16.46 -9.45
N LYS A 279 6.75 -16.42 -8.95
CA LYS A 279 6.17 -15.24 -8.33
C LYS A 279 5.69 -15.51 -6.92
N MET A 280 5.88 -14.56 -6.04
CA MET A 280 5.28 -14.51 -4.71
C MET A 280 4.26 -13.39 -4.66
N HIS A 281 3.01 -13.73 -4.40
CA HIS A 281 1.92 -12.77 -4.24
C HIS A 281 1.55 -12.65 -2.78
N PHE A 282 1.06 -11.48 -2.42
CA PHE A 282 0.65 -11.20 -1.07
C PHE A 282 -0.65 -10.43 -1.02
N TYR A 283 -1.54 -10.86 -0.13
CA TYR A 283 -2.87 -10.28 -0.01
C TYR A 283 -3.15 -9.91 1.44
N LEU A 284 -3.77 -8.76 1.63
CA LEU A 284 -4.37 -8.35 2.89
C LEU A 284 -5.87 -8.18 2.68
N ASN A 285 -6.67 -8.86 3.50
CA ASN A 285 -8.12 -8.83 3.41
C ASN A 285 -8.64 -9.10 1.97
N GLY A 286 -8.05 -10.10 1.30
CA GLY A 286 -8.42 -10.50 -0.06
C GLY A 286 -7.91 -9.57 -1.17
N ASN A 287 -7.30 -8.43 -0.86
CA ASN A 287 -6.74 -7.53 -1.85
C ASN A 287 -5.23 -7.75 -2.00
N GLU A 288 -4.77 -7.86 -3.24
CA GLU A 288 -3.34 -7.96 -3.50
C GLU A 288 -2.66 -6.67 -3.03
N ASN A 289 -1.72 -6.82 -2.12
CA ASN A 289 -1.05 -5.69 -1.53
C ASN A 289 0.20 -5.32 -2.33
N ASP A 290 0.10 -4.23 -3.03
CA ASP A 290 1.20 -3.59 -3.75
C ASP A 290 1.93 -2.58 -2.84
N ALA A 291 2.32 -3.02 -1.65
CA ALA A 291 3.03 -2.14 -0.71
C ALA A 291 4.45 -1.85 -1.18
N ARG A 292 4.64 -0.69 -1.80
CA ARG A 292 5.95 -0.07 -1.95
C ARG A 292 6.43 0.48 -0.61
N ASN A 293 7.21 -0.27 0.11
CA ASN A 293 8.12 0.34 1.07
C ASN A 293 9.43 0.60 0.34
N GLY A 294 9.99 1.78 0.39
CA GLY A 294 11.24 2.29 -0.16
C GLY A 294 12.39 1.33 -0.55
N THR A 295 12.13 0.04 -0.64
CA THR A 295 13.00 -1.04 -1.11
C THR A 295 12.65 -1.51 -2.52
N GLY A 296 11.61 -0.96 -3.16
CA GLY A 296 11.29 -1.26 -4.57
C GLY A 296 10.63 -2.62 -4.86
N THR A 297 10.17 -3.35 -3.84
CA THR A 297 9.52 -4.65 -4.04
C THR A 297 8.00 -4.49 -4.16
N HIS A 298 7.44 -5.03 -5.24
CA HIS A 298 6.00 -5.04 -5.56
C HIS A 298 5.42 -6.43 -5.39
N SER A 299 4.10 -6.55 -5.16
CA SER A 299 3.38 -7.78 -5.41
C SER A 299 2.85 -7.77 -6.87
N PRO A 300 3.03 -8.80 -7.67
CA PRO A 300 3.85 -9.98 -7.34
C PRO A 300 5.35 -9.68 -7.30
N LEU A 301 6.08 -10.39 -6.44
CA LEU A 301 7.52 -10.33 -6.38
C LEU A 301 8.12 -11.52 -7.14
N GLU A 302 8.93 -11.25 -8.16
CA GLU A 302 9.61 -12.28 -8.92
C GLU A 302 10.84 -12.82 -8.18
N TYR A 303 11.09 -14.13 -8.32
CA TYR A 303 12.29 -14.77 -7.81
C TYR A 303 12.90 -15.74 -8.81
N GLY A 304 14.22 -15.68 -8.99
CA GLY A 304 14.95 -16.44 -10.02
C GLY A 304 15.55 -17.76 -9.55
N PHE A 305 15.21 -18.25 -8.34
CA PHE A 305 15.84 -19.41 -7.74
C PHE A 305 14.87 -20.58 -7.56
N SER A 306 15.43 -21.78 -7.32
CA SER A 306 14.63 -22.96 -6.93
C SER A 306 14.38 -22.92 -5.43
N LEU A 307 13.15 -23.25 -5.03
CA LEU A 307 12.78 -23.33 -3.63
C LEU A 307 13.59 -24.41 -2.91
N LYS A 308 13.90 -24.16 -1.66
CA LYS A 308 14.64 -25.09 -0.83
C LYS A 308 13.79 -26.33 -0.51
N ARG A 309 14.39 -27.52 -0.63
CA ARG A 309 13.79 -28.74 -0.13
C ARG A 309 14.03 -28.85 1.36
N TYR A 310 12.95 -28.98 2.12
CA TYR A 310 13.01 -29.03 3.58
C TYR A 310 13.04 -30.47 4.10
N GLY A 311 13.69 -30.66 5.26
CA GLY A 311 13.76 -31.93 5.97
C GLY A 311 12.52 -32.24 6.81
N ASN A 312 12.70 -33.11 7.84
CA ASN A 312 11.60 -33.60 8.68
C ASN A 312 11.28 -32.70 9.89
N GLU A 313 11.84 -31.49 9.95
CA GLU A 313 11.62 -30.59 11.07
C GLU A 313 10.14 -30.15 11.09
N PRO A 314 9.55 -30.02 12.29
CA PRO A 314 8.17 -29.56 12.44
C PRO A 314 8.02 -28.10 12.01
N PHE A 315 6.78 -27.71 11.67
CA PHE A 315 6.38 -26.30 11.55
C PHE A 315 5.95 -25.75 12.90
N TYR A 316 6.04 -24.43 13.02
CA TYR A 316 5.60 -23.71 14.21
C TYR A 316 4.71 -22.54 13.84
N ILE A 317 3.64 -22.36 14.63
CA ILE A 317 2.82 -21.15 14.64
C ILE A 317 3.17 -20.39 15.91
N GLY A 318 3.46 -19.11 15.80
CA GLY A 318 3.78 -18.23 16.93
C GLY A 318 5.22 -18.32 17.46
N TYR A 319 6.07 -19.15 16.85
CA TYR A 319 7.46 -19.37 17.29
C TYR A 319 8.36 -19.84 16.16
N THR A 320 9.67 -19.59 16.29
CA THR A 320 10.68 -20.30 15.51
C THR A 320 11.88 -20.63 16.40
N PRO A 321 12.29 -21.90 16.48
CA PRO A 321 13.54 -22.25 17.13
C PRO A 321 14.70 -21.73 16.28
N THR A 322 15.49 -20.81 16.83
CA THR A 322 16.65 -20.21 16.16
C THR A 322 17.94 -21.00 16.40
N ILE A 323 18.85 -20.89 15.43
CA ILE A 323 20.18 -21.49 15.52
C ILE A 323 21.18 -20.52 16.20
N SER A 324 20.91 -19.22 16.30
CA SER A 324 21.79 -18.22 16.90
C SER A 324 21.23 -17.66 18.21
N VAL A 325 22.09 -17.54 19.22
CA VAL A 325 21.74 -17.06 20.56
C VAL A 325 21.44 -15.56 20.59
N GLU A 326 21.89 -14.79 19.60
CA GLU A 326 21.77 -13.33 19.56
C GLU A 326 20.43 -12.87 18.98
N GLU A 327 19.76 -13.70 18.20
CA GLU A 327 18.44 -13.47 17.63
C GLU A 327 17.35 -14.27 18.36
N ALA A 328 17.65 -14.65 19.58
CA ALA A 328 16.96 -15.65 20.36
C ALA A 328 15.48 -15.38 20.56
N ASN A 329 14.68 -16.41 20.26
CA ASN A 329 13.36 -16.65 20.83
C ASN A 329 12.33 -15.53 20.60
N SER A 330 12.14 -15.17 19.34
CA SER A 330 10.98 -14.34 19.00
C SER A 330 9.71 -15.17 19.10
N PHE A 331 8.90 -14.89 20.10
CA PHE A 331 7.55 -15.42 20.19
C PHE A 331 6.58 -14.35 19.68
N PHE A 332 5.62 -14.78 18.89
CA PHE A 332 4.53 -13.91 18.44
C PHE A 332 3.63 -13.55 19.64
N LYS A 333 3.23 -12.29 19.71
CA LYS A 333 2.20 -11.82 20.62
C LYS A 333 1.01 -11.35 19.82
N GLY A 334 -0.16 -11.91 20.08
CA GLY A 334 -1.38 -11.60 19.35
C GLY A 334 -2.37 -12.76 19.39
N GLU A 335 -3.32 -12.73 18.48
CA GLU A 335 -4.39 -13.71 18.38
C GLU A 335 -4.47 -14.26 16.95
N ILE A 336 -4.77 -15.55 16.79
CA ILE A 336 -5.01 -16.20 15.49
C ILE A 336 -6.33 -16.95 15.56
N ALA A 337 -7.26 -16.66 14.66
CA ALA A 337 -8.59 -17.26 14.64
C ALA A 337 -8.80 -18.26 13.51
N ASP A 338 -7.96 -18.22 12.49
CA ASP A 338 -8.05 -19.16 11.37
C ASP A 338 -6.69 -19.25 10.67
N ILE A 339 -6.28 -20.45 10.28
CA ILE A 339 -5.07 -20.67 9.48
C ILE A 339 -5.25 -21.86 8.55
N LYS A 340 -4.98 -21.64 7.26
CA LYS A 340 -5.11 -22.62 6.18
C LYS A 340 -3.85 -22.66 5.34
N MET A 341 -3.53 -23.85 4.82
CA MET A 341 -2.42 -24.01 3.88
C MET A 341 -2.79 -24.97 2.74
N TRP A 342 -2.41 -24.62 1.53
CA TRP A 342 -2.58 -25.42 0.32
C TRP A 342 -1.24 -25.76 -0.34
N ASN A 343 -1.17 -26.90 -1.02
CA ASN A 343 -0.01 -27.33 -1.81
C ASN A 343 -0.04 -26.83 -3.26
N ARG A 344 -0.74 -25.75 -3.52
CA ARG A 344 -0.83 -25.06 -4.80
C ARG A 344 -0.95 -23.56 -4.63
N ALA A 345 -0.66 -22.82 -5.68
CA ALA A 345 -1.01 -21.41 -5.77
C ALA A 345 -2.53 -21.30 -5.94
N LEU A 346 -3.19 -20.54 -5.05
CA LEU A 346 -4.60 -20.15 -5.23
C LEU A 346 -4.67 -19.00 -6.23
N SER A 347 -5.74 -18.99 -7.03
CA SER A 347 -6.06 -17.88 -7.91
C SER A 347 -6.53 -16.65 -7.13
N LYS A 348 -6.52 -15.49 -7.77
CA LYS A 348 -7.01 -14.24 -7.16
C LYS A 348 -8.47 -14.38 -6.70
N ASP A 349 -9.33 -14.98 -7.51
CA ASP A 349 -10.76 -15.16 -7.18
C ASP A 349 -10.93 -16.07 -5.95
N GLU A 350 -10.12 -17.13 -5.83
CA GLU A 350 -10.12 -17.99 -4.65
C GLU A 350 -9.64 -17.26 -3.39
N ILE A 351 -8.70 -16.35 -3.53
CA ILE A 351 -8.20 -15.53 -2.42
C ILE A 351 -9.25 -14.51 -1.96
N GLU A 352 -9.94 -13.85 -2.88
CA GLU A 352 -11.00 -12.88 -2.55
C GLU A 352 -12.15 -13.54 -1.78
N GLU A 353 -12.37 -14.84 -1.97
CA GLU A 353 -13.42 -15.61 -1.28
C GLU A 353 -12.91 -16.51 -0.14
N VAL A 354 -11.61 -16.58 0.11
CA VAL A 354 -10.99 -17.53 1.07
C VAL A 354 -11.58 -17.46 2.49
N HIS A 355 -12.13 -16.32 2.86
CA HIS A 355 -12.76 -16.06 4.14
C HIS A 355 -14.22 -16.56 4.22
N LYS A 356 -14.92 -16.73 3.08
CA LYS A 356 -16.30 -17.23 2.99
C LYS A 356 -16.36 -18.70 2.64
N LYS A 357 -15.70 -19.03 1.55
CA LYS A 357 -15.70 -20.36 0.97
C LYS A 357 -14.32 -20.64 0.40
N TYR A 358 -13.60 -21.53 1.03
CA TYR A 358 -12.29 -21.94 0.56
C TYR A 358 -12.34 -23.29 -0.17
N SER A 359 -11.43 -23.46 -1.13
CA SER A 359 -11.25 -24.72 -1.85
C SER A 359 -10.61 -25.76 -0.94
N THR A 360 -11.15 -26.98 -0.94
CA THR A 360 -10.52 -28.14 -0.30
C THR A 360 -9.50 -28.82 -1.20
N ASP A 361 -9.45 -28.47 -2.50
CA ASP A 361 -8.46 -28.99 -3.43
C ASP A 361 -7.06 -28.50 -3.08
N GLY A 362 -6.17 -29.45 -2.77
CA GLY A 362 -4.81 -29.17 -2.34
C GLY A 362 -4.68 -28.66 -0.90
N LEU A 363 -5.75 -28.60 -0.11
CA LEU A 363 -5.69 -28.21 1.30
C LEU A 363 -4.85 -29.22 2.09
N ILE A 364 -3.86 -28.71 2.84
CA ILE A 364 -2.92 -29.51 3.64
C ILE A 364 -3.30 -29.52 5.11
N PHE A 365 -3.73 -28.37 5.63
CA PHE A 365 -4.30 -28.25 6.97
C PHE A 365 -5.19 -27.02 7.08
N HIS A 366 -6.12 -27.08 8.04
CA HIS A 366 -6.96 -25.96 8.46
C HIS A 366 -7.24 -26.02 9.95
N TYR A 367 -6.80 -25.01 10.69
CA TYR A 367 -7.12 -24.84 12.11
C TYR A 367 -8.06 -23.66 12.29
N ASN A 368 -9.28 -23.93 12.75
CA ASN A 368 -10.30 -22.93 13.10
C ASN A 368 -10.48 -22.79 14.62
N PHE A 369 -9.74 -23.55 15.42
CA PHE A 369 -9.73 -23.58 16.89
C PHE A 369 -11.05 -24.03 17.54
N GLU A 370 -11.99 -24.60 16.80
CA GLU A 370 -13.24 -25.14 17.35
C GLU A 370 -13.06 -26.50 18.01
N ASP A 371 -12.22 -27.36 17.42
CA ASP A 371 -12.02 -28.73 17.86
C ASP A 371 -10.65 -28.92 18.52
N ILE A 372 -10.68 -29.05 19.87
CA ILE A 372 -9.46 -29.24 20.68
C ILE A 372 -9.65 -30.45 21.59
N HIS A 373 -8.69 -31.38 21.54
CA HIS A 373 -8.66 -32.57 22.38
C HIS A 373 -7.66 -32.40 23.54
N ASP A 374 -8.11 -32.76 24.74
CA ASP A 374 -7.32 -32.79 25.98
C ASP A 374 -6.57 -31.46 26.26
N GLU A 375 -7.14 -30.33 25.81
CA GLU A 375 -6.55 -28.98 25.93
C GLU A 375 -5.14 -28.85 25.30
N LYS A 376 -4.72 -29.82 24.48
CA LYS A 376 -3.35 -29.91 23.96
C LYS A 376 -3.25 -30.15 22.47
N ILE A 377 -4.27 -30.71 21.85
CA ILE A 377 -4.23 -31.09 20.45
C ILE A 377 -5.32 -30.31 19.71
N ILE A 378 -4.92 -29.49 18.75
CA ILE A 378 -5.85 -28.89 17.81
C ILE A 378 -6.07 -29.85 16.64
N ILE A 379 -7.32 -30.15 16.35
CA ILE A 379 -7.70 -31.02 15.27
C ILE A 379 -7.68 -30.26 13.94
N ASP A 380 -7.01 -30.87 12.97
CA ASP A 380 -6.97 -30.36 11.60
C ASP A 380 -8.29 -30.67 10.89
N GLN A 381 -8.97 -29.64 10.42
CA GLN A 381 -10.23 -29.78 9.68
C GLN A 381 -10.04 -30.45 8.31
N ALA A 382 -8.77 -30.52 7.82
CA ALA A 382 -8.40 -31.30 6.64
C ALA A 382 -8.07 -32.78 6.99
N GLU A 383 -8.09 -33.16 8.27
CA GLU A 383 -7.80 -34.53 8.79
C GLU A 383 -6.40 -35.04 8.45
N LEU A 384 -5.45 -34.17 8.21
CA LEU A 384 -4.09 -34.54 7.78
C LEU A 384 -3.01 -34.26 8.82
N ASN A 385 -3.08 -33.16 9.57
CA ASN A 385 -1.98 -32.66 10.37
C ASN A 385 -2.42 -32.01 11.68
N ASP A 386 -2.82 -32.78 12.68
CA ASP A 386 -3.15 -32.24 14.01
C ASP A 386 -1.95 -31.51 14.62
N GLY A 387 -2.22 -30.38 15.28
CA GLY A 387 -1.22 -29.55 15.92
C GLY A 387 -1.15 -29.76 17.44
N ILE A 388 0.03 -29.52 18.03
CA ILE A 388 0.25 -29.61 19.48
C ILE A 388 0.32 -28.20 20.05
N LEU A 389 -0.62 -27.87 20.93
CA LEU A 389 -0.70 -26.59 21.63
C LEU A 389 0.31 -26.53 22.78
N ASN A 390 1.03 -25.41 22.88
CA ASN A 390 1.96 -25.17 23.99
C ASN A 390 1.67 -23.78 24.58
N ASN A 391 1.16 -23.73 25.80
CA ASN A 391 0.79 -22.51 26.52
C ASN A 391 -0.12 -21.58 25.68
N ILE A 392 -1.10 -22.16 25.02
CA ILE A 392 -2.13 -21.48 24.21
C ILE A 392 -3.44 -21.49 24.99
N GLU A 393 -4.04 -20.33 25.13
CA GLU A 393 -5.41 -20.16 25.61
C GLU A 393 -6.30 -19.98 24.38
N ILE A 394 -7.53 -20.53 24.43
CA ILE A 394 -8.52 -20.40 23.36
C ILE A 394 -9.73 -19.67 23.92
N GLU A 395 -10.13 -18.59 23.28
CA GLU A 395 -11.26 -17.78 23.69
C GLU A 395 -12.16 -17.43 22.50
N ASP A 396 -13.44 -17.20 22.79
CA ASP A 396 -14.36 -16.64 21.83
C ASP A 396 -14.02 -15.16 21.56
N ARG A 397 -13.99 -14.78 20.30
CA ARG A 397 -13.72 -13.41 19.85
C ARG A 397 -14.81 -12.93 18.90
N GLU A 398 -15.27 -11.73 19.14
CA GLU A 398 -15.99 -10.97 18.12
C GLU A 398 -14.96 -10.39 17.14
N ILE A 399 -15.02 -10.85 15.90
CA ILE A 399 -14.03 -10.47 14.88
C ILE A 399 -14.64 -9.38 14.01
N GLN A 400 -13.94 -8.26 13.95
CA GLN A 400 -14.24 -7.17 13.04
C GLN A 400 -13.04 -6.98 12.12
N ILE A 401 -13.21 -7.32 10.86
CA ILE A 401 -12.19 -7.05 9.84
C ILE A 401 -12.41 -5.63 9.33
N PRO A 402 -11.40 -4.75 9.40
CA PRO A 402 -11.52 -3.41 8.89
C PRO A 402 -11.90 -3.41 7.41
N HIS A 403 -12.76 -2.49 7.03
CA HIS A 403 -13.06 -2.28 5.62
C HIS A 403 -11.76 -1.93 4.88
N THR A 404 -11.53 -2.52 3.73
CA THR A 404 -10.49 -2.04 2.83
C THR A 404 -10.95 -0.71 2.26
N ILE A 405 -10.16 0.34 2.50
CA ILE A 405 -10.45 1.70 2.07
C ILE A 405 -9.61 1.99 0.84
N LEU A 406 -10.27 2.31 -0.26
CA LEU A 406 -9.63 2.55 -1.55
C LEU A 406 -10.07 3.89 -2.14
N PRO A 407 -9.21 4.57 -2.90
CA PRO A 407 -9.66 5.66 -3.75
C PRO A 407 -10.68 5.16 -4.76
N TYR A 408 -11.71 5.97 -5.05
CA TYR A 408 -12.58 5.68 -6.17
C TYR A 408 -11.81 5.82 -7.48
N ARG A 409 -11.74 4.74 -8.26
CA ARG A 409 -10.87 4.65 -9.43
C ARG A 409 -11.63 4.52 -10.73
N ARG A 410 -11.04 5.11 -11.78
CA ARG A 410 -11.29 4.79 -13.17
C ARG A 410 -9.98 4.34 -13.80
N ASP A 411 -10.02 3.25 -14.52
CA ASP A 411 -8.85 2.54 -15.06
C ASP A 411 -8.24 3.27 -16.28
N GLY A 412 -7.82 4.53 -16.08
CA GLY A 412 -7.21 5.36 -17.11
C GLY A 412 -5.77 4.96 -17.41
N LYS A 413 -5.43 4.94 -18.69
CA LYS A 413 -4.12 4.59 -19.21
C LYS A 413 -3.32 5.83 -19.62
N PHE A 414 -2.13 5.99 -19.03
CA PHE A 414 -1.29 7.17 -19.20
C PHE A 414 0.14 6.82 -19.64
N ILE A 415 0.68 7.63 -20.54
CA ILE A 415 2.12 7.65 -20.83
C ILE A 415 2.78 8.66 -19.88
N CYS A 416 3.77 8.21 -19.14
CA CYS A 416 4.66 9.09 -18.40
C CYS A 416 5.79 9.54 -19.31
N LEU A 417 5.90 10.85 -19.54
CA LEU A 417 6.96 11.44 -20.35
C LEU A 417 8.30 11.27 -19.60
N PRO A 418 9.38 10.82 -20.29
CA PRO A 418 10.64 10.56 -19.64
C PRO A 418 11.28 11.86 -19.13
N HIS A 419 11.73 11.83 -17.89
CA HIS A 419 12.50 12.92 -17.30
C HIS A 419 13.49 12.38 -16.27
N GLN A 420 14.58 13.14 -16.04
CA GLN A 420 15.44 12.87 -14.90
C GLN A 420 14.74 13.38 -13.64
N THR A 421 14.56 12.51 -12.68
CA THR A 421 14.05 12.88 -11.36
C THR A 421 15.25 13.22 -10.49
N GLU A 422 15.39 14.50 -10.10
CA GLU A 422 16.43 14.91 -9.14
C GLU A 422 16.27 14.10 -7.85
N GLY A 423 17.37 13.53 -7.35
CA GLY A 423 17.38 12.70 -6.16
C GLY A 423 17.22 11.19 -6.37
N LEU A 424 16.91 10.73 -7.60
CA LEU A 424 17.00 9.30 -7.93
C LEU A 424 18.47 8.92 -8.21
N ILE A 425 19.02 8.06 -7.37
CA ILE A 425 20.34 7.47 -7.55
C ILE A 425 20.17 6.03 -7.99
N ASN A 426 20.69 5.68 -9.16
CA ASN A 426 20.77 4.30 -9.59
C ASN A 426 21.92 3.60 -8.88
N VAL A 427 21.60 2.66 -7.98
CA VAL A 427 22.59 1.85 -7.27
C VAL A 427 22.39 0.39 -7.65
N GLY A 428 23.26 -0.11 -8.53
CA GLY A 428 23.24 -1.52 -8.93
C GLY A 428 22.01 -1.95 -9.73
N GLY A 429 21.48 -1.07 -10.59
CA GLY A 429 20.31 -1.34 -11.44
C GLY A 429 18.96 -1.10 -10.77
N ILE A 430 18.95 -0.65 -9.52
CA ILE A 430 17.75 -0.27 -8.78
C ILE A 430 17.77 1.23 -8.56
N ASP A 431 16.74 1.94 -9.04
CA ASP A 431 16.56 3.35 -8.71
C ASP A 431 16.21 3.50 -7.25
N LYS A 432 17.18 3.95 -6.46
CA LYS A 432 16.98 4.28 -5.05
C LYS A 432 16.85 5.78 -4.90
N TRP A 433 15.80 6.21 -4.23
CA TRP A 433 15.72 7.58 -3.74
C TRP A 433 16.87 7.80 -2.75
N ALA A 434 17.72 8.76 -3.03
CA ALA A 434 18.57 9.30 -1.99
C ALA A 434 17.60 9.85 -0.93
N LYS A 435 17.50 9.18 0.22
CA LYS A 435 16.70 9.67 1.36
C LYS A 435 17.32 10.98 1.81
N GLY A 436 16.94 12.07 1.14
CA GLY A 436 17.32 13.40 1.53
C GLY A 436 16.62 13.75 2.85
N GLU A 437 17.19 14.68 3.59
CA GLU A 437 16.61 15.20 4.84
C GLU A 437 15.15 15.65 4.66
N THR A 438 14.81 16.17 3.49
CA THR A 438 13.47 16.64 3.13
C THR A 438 12.46 15.50 3.03
N THR A 439 12.79 14.40 2.37
CA THR A 439 11.89 13.22 2.27
C THR A 439 11.61 12.64 3.67
N ALA A 440 12.63 12.53 4.52
CA ALA A 440 12.44 12.08 5.90
C ALA A 440 11.56 13.04 6.72
N LYS A 441 11.63 14.34 6.45
CA LYS A 441 10.76 15.36 7.08
C LYS A 441 9.31 15.20 6.61
N ASN A 442 9.08 14.96 5.33
CA ASN A 442 7.76 14.73 4.76
C ASN A 442 7.12 13.45 5.34
N GLU A 443 7.87 12.35 5.42
CA GLU A 443 7.40 11.12 6.05
C GLU A 443 7.00 11.34 7.52
N ARG A 444 7.81 12.09 8.30
CA ARG A 444 7.47 12.42 9.69
C ARG A 444 6.18 13.20 9.80
N ARG A 445 6.01 14.24 8.95
CA ARG A 445 4.81 15.04 8.92
C ARG A 445 3.58 14.18 8.62
N TYR A 446 3.65 13.36 7.59
CA TYR A 446 2.58 12.44 7.22
C TYR A 446 2.17 11.53 8.39
N ILE A 447 3.14 10.97 9.11
CA ILE A 447 2.86 10.12 10.27
C ILE A 447 2.19 10.92 11.41
N MET A 448 2.67 12.12 11.69
CA MET A 448 2.08 12.97 12.73
C MET A 448 0.65 13.35 12.39
N GLU A 449 0.37 13.70 11.16
CA GLU A 449 -0.96 14.09 10.70
C GLU A 449 -1.92 12.90 10.66
N MET A 450 -1.51 11.81 10.00
CA MET A 450 -2.39 10.69 9.68
C MET A 450 -2.53 9.65 10.79
N GLN A 451 -1.44 9.35 11.49
CA GLN A 451 -1.43 8.29 12.50
C GLN A 451 -1.67 8.81 13.92
N GLN A 452 -1.21 10.03 14.21
CA GLN A 452 -1.28 10.61 15.55
C GLN A 452 -2.37 11.67 15.68
N GLY A 453 -2.91 12.17 14.56
CA GLY A 453 -3.92 13.22 14.54
C GLY A 453 -3.45 14.55 15.17
N SER A 454 -2.11 14.74 15.26
CA SER A 454 -1.51 15.91 15.91
C SER A 454 -1.45 17.16 15.03
N ILE A 455 -1.79 17.02 13.74
CA ILE A 455 -1.89 18.14 12.79
C ILE A 455 -3.33 18.19 12.26
N ASP A 456 -3.94 19.36 12.37
CA ASP A 456 -5.26 19.61 11.82
C ASP A 456 -5.15 20.07 10.36
N TYR A 457 -5.49 19.20 9.42
CA TYR A 457 -5.47 19.49 7.98
C TYR A 457 -6.43 20.62 7.57
N LYS A 458 -7.45 20.95 8.35
CA LYS A 458 -8.33 22.10 8.10
C LYS A 458 -7.57 23.43 8.19
N ASN A 459 -6.44 23.44 8.86
CA ASN A 459 -5.55 24.61 8.98
C ASN A 459 -4.35 24.57 8.01
N ASP A 460 -4.29 23.58 7.11
CA ASP A 460 -3.22 23.43 6.13
C ASP A 460 -3.77 22.95 4.79
N GLY A 461 -3.97 23.85 3.85
CA GLY A 461 -4.53 23.54 2.54
C GLY A 461 -4.95 24.79 1.76
N ILE A 462 -5.95 24.65 0.89
CA ILE A 462 -6.37 25.71 -0.03
C ILE A 462 -6.81 27.00 0.68
N ASN A 463 -7.35 26.91 1.91
CA ASN A 463 -7.78 28.06 2.69
C ASN A 463 -6.62 28.78 3.42
N ASN A 464 -5.42 28.20 3.45
CA ASN A 464 -4.28 28.68 4.23
C ASN A 464 -3.02 28.89 3.37
N MET A 465 -3.18 29.04 2.07
CA MET A 465 -2.08 29.22 1.12
C MET A 465 -1.28 30.49 1.39
N ARG A 466 0.04 30.39 1.41
CA ARG A 466 0.97 31.52 1.53
C ARG A 466 1.79 31.65 0.26
N TYR A 467 1.43 32.60 -0.59
CA TYR A 467 2.15 32.89 -1.82
C TYR A 467 2.00 34.35 -2.24
N LYS A 468 2.94 34.81 -3.05
CA LYS A 468 2.87 36.10 -3.72
C LYS A 468 2.53 35.84 -5.20
N TYR A 469 1.38 36.32 -5.64
CA TYR A 469 1.01 36.37 -7.04
C TYR A 469 1.94 37.36 -7.78
N ILE A 470 2.45 36.94 -8.95
CA ILE A 470 3.33 37.77 -9.80
C ILE A 470 2.59 38.21 -11.04
N SER A 471 2.10 37.26 -11.84
CA SER A 471 1.40 37.49 -13.11
C SER A 471 0.58 36.29 -13.54
N ALA A 472 -0.34 36.52 -14.46
CA ALA A 472 -0.94 35.48 -15.27
C ALA A 472 -0.85 35.85 -16.74
N GLU A 473 -0.60 34.88 -17.58
CA GLU A 473 -0.49 35.04 -19.05
C GLU A 473 -1.31 33.95 -19.75
N ILE A 474 -1.84 34.33 -20.92
CA ILE A 474 -2.54 33.34 -21.77
C ILE A 474 -1.50 32.57 -22.56
N ILE A 475 -1.57 31.27 -22.47
CA ILE A 475 -0.73 30.32 -23.20
C ILE A 475 -1.59 29.42 -24.09
N PHE A 476 -1.06 28.97 -25.21
CA PHE A 476 -1.78 28.08 -26.15
C PHE A 476 -3.24 28.52 -26.45
N GLY A 477 -3.46 29.83 -26.58
CA GLY A 477 -4.72 30.45 -26.98
C GLY A 477 -5.79 30.65 -25.91
N LYS A 478 -6.07 29.65 -25.06
CA LYS A 478 -7.14 29.72 -24.03
C LYS A 478 -6.69 29.35 -22.62
N HIS A 479 -5.51 28.77 -22.46
CA HIS A 479 -4.98 28.29 -21.19
C HIS A 479 -4.21 29.38 -20.46
N LYS A 480 -3.94 29.18 -19.17
CA LYS A 480 -3.29 30.21 -18.35
C LYS A 480 -2.01 29.69 -17.71
N MET A 481 -0.95 30.51 -17.75
CA MET A 481 0.22 30.32 -16.88
C MET A 481 0.14 31.33 -15.73
N ILE A 482 0.17 30.84 -14.50
CA ILE A 482 0.11 31.63 -13.28
C ILE A 482 1.48 31.59 -12.62
N ASN A 483 2.15 32.74 -12.55
CA ASN A 483 3.45 32.88 -11.96
C ASN A 483 3.35 33.31 -10.49
N VAL A 484 3.99 32.57 -9.60
CA VAL A 484 3.96 32.82 -8.15
C VAL A 484 5.31 32.64 -7.48
N HIS A 485 5.47 33.27 -6.31
CA HIS A 485 6.50 32.92 -5.33
C HIS A 485 5.85 32.35 -4.08
N CYS A 486 6.36 31.25 -3.56
CA CYS A 486 5.98 30.73 -2.25
C CYS A 486 6.42 31.70 -1.15
N LEU A 487 5.67 31.74 -0.05
CA LEU A 487 6.03 32.44 1.17
C LEU A 487 6.17 31.39 2.29
N LYS A 488 7.31 31.39 2.96
CA LYS A 488 7.56 30.53 4.12
C LYS A 488 7.00 31.12 5.41
#